data_c341163aa78d95491a7643e6c03515b3
#
_entry.id   c341163aa78d95491a7643e6c03515b3
#
_cell.length_a   1.000
_cell.length_b   1.000
_cell.length_c   1.000
_cell.angle_alpha   90.00
_cell.angle_beta   90.00
_cell.angle_gamma   90.00
#
_symmetry.space_group_name_H-M   'P 1'
#
loop_
_entity.id
_entity.type
_entity.pdbx_description
1 polymer ?
#
loop_
_entity_poly.entity_id
_entity_poly.type
_entity_poly.pdbx_seq_one_letter_code
_entity_poly.pdbx_strand_id
1 'polypeptide(L)'
;MMKNLRLLLLILVVQPSCTQQDTNDGDWTDIPYSDAAPLRTNSVGISEDYLHTNRGIWQKPDVVVDLLGDLENKVVADIGAGTGFFTYKILPRAEKVIAIDIDPEFINYLDSLKAINLPESQYWRLETRLAEPEMPAPINYQEVDVILVVNTYIYLEDRIKYLESLRENLKPGGKLVIIDFKKKRTPVGPPQDIRMPLYVVEEELYQAGFEYVHTNDTYLDFQYILTAEKQLSVN
;
A
#
# COMPACT_ATOMS: atom_id res chain seq x y z
N MET A 1 -48.69 -58.51 -37.55
CA MET A 1 -47.75 -58.45 -36.41
C MET A 1 -46.54 -57.60 -36.84
N MET A 2 -46.60 -56.32 -36.55
CA MET A 2 -45.51 -55.35 -36.91
C MET A 2 -44.68 -55.12 -35.68
N LYS A 3 -43.39 -55.46 -35.75
CA LYS A 3 -42.41 -55.13 -34.66
C LYS A 3 -41.80 -53.79 -34.93
N ASN A 4 -42.02 -52.83 -33.98
CA ASN A 4 -41.44 -51.53 -33.99
C ASN A 4 -39.96 -51.59 -33.64
N LEU A 5 -39.10 -51.19 -34.57
CA LEU A 5 -37.65 -50.98 -34.34
C LEU A 5 -37.42 -49.53 -33.91
N ARG A 6 -37.12 -49.31 -32.62
CA ARG A 6 -36.73 -48.02 -32.12
C ARG A 6 -35.24 -47.78 -32.40
N LEU A 7 -34.97 -46.83 -33.27
CA LEU A 7 -33.65 -46.37 -33.60
C LEU A 7 -33.20 -45.42 -32.48
N LEU A 8 -32.18 -45.82 -31.70
CA LEU A 8 -31.57 -44.98 -30.65
C LEU A 8 -30.52 -44.08 -31.30
N LEU A 9 -30.83 -42.79 -31.40
CA LEU A 9 -29.89 -41.78 -31.90
C LEU A 9 -28.94 -41.42 -30.76
N LEU A 10 -27.67 -41.82 -30.83
CA LEU A 10 -26.61 -41.43 -29.93
C LEU A 10 -26.12 -40.03 -30.35
N ILE A 11 -26.51 -39.01 -29.61
CA ILE A 11 -25.98 -37.65 -29.80
C ILE A 11 -24.62 -37.59 -29.08
N LEU A 12 -23.54 -37.56 -29.86
CA LEU A 12 -22.21 -37.27 -29.37
C LEU A 12 -22.12 -35.76 -29.09
N VAL A 13 -22.17 -35.37 -27.82
CA VAL A 13 -21.89 -33.99 -27.39
C VAL A 13 -20.37 -33.82 -27.38
N VAL A 14 -19.84 -33.23 -28.43
CA VAL A 14 -18.45 -32.75 -28.45
C VAL A 14 -18.41 -31.48 -27.60
N GLN A 15 -17.81 -31.56 -26.41
CA GLN A 15 -17.50 -30.40 -25.63
C GLN A 15 -16.31 -29.67 -26.26
N PRO A 16 -16.38 -28.36 -26.47
CA PRO A 16 -15.20 -27.62 -26.90
C PRO A 16 -14.20 -27.58 -25.71
N SER A 17 -13.03 -28.16 -25.94
CA SER A 17 -11.87 -28.00 -25.09
C SER A 17 -11.49 -26.51 -25.12
N CYS A 18 -11.77 -25.81 -24.02
CA CYS A 18 -11.28 -24.47 -23.82
C CYS A 18 -9.77 -24.60 -23.57
N THR A 19 -8.96 -24.36 -24.59
CA THR A 19 -7.54 -24.13 -24.43
C THR A 19 -7.40 -22.80 -23.67
N GLN A 20 -7.03 -22.92 -22.44
CA GLN A 20 -6.61 -21.80 -21.61
C GLN A 20 -5.39 -21.19 -22.30
N GLN A 21 -5.58 -20.04 -22.92
CA GLN A 21 -4.51 -19.22 -23.43
C GLN A 21 -3.86 -18.60 -22.21
N ASP A 22 -2.64 -19.05 -21.88
CA ASP A 22 -1.76 -18.36 -20.92
C ASP A 22 -1.45 -16.97 -21.50
N THR A 23 -2.31 -16.01 -21.21
CA THR A 23 -1.96 -14.60 -21.34
C THR A 23 -1.08 -14.27 -20.13
N ASN A 24 0.20 -14.30 -20.37
CA ASN A 24 1.24 -13.90 -19.42
C ASN A 24 1.30 -12.35 -19.29
N ASP A 25 0.14 -11.71 -19.27
CA ASP A 25 -0.05 -10.36 -18.79
C ASP A 25 -0.14 -10.51 -17.27
N GLY A 26 0.98 -10.27 -16.58
CA GLY A 26 1.07 -10.43 -15.14
C GLY A 26 -0.03 -9.67 -14.45
N ASP A 27 -1.10 -10.38 -14.09
CA ASP A 27 -2.17 -9.84 -13.26
C ASP A 27 -1.62 -9.67 -11.84
N TRP A 28 -1.16 -8.47 -11.55
CA TRP A 28 -0.61 -8.08 -10.26
C TRP A 28 -1.65 -8.08 -9.13
N THR A 29 -2.93 -8.29 -9.47
CA THR A 29 -4.02 -8.34 -8.48
C THR A 29 -4.01 -9.64 -7.68
N ASP A 30 -3.41 -10.70 -8.23
CA ASP A 30 -3.33 -12.04 -7.65
C ASP A 30 -1.92 -12.41 -7.16
N ILE A 31 -1.11 -11.44 -6.75
CA ILE A 31 0.07 -11.79 -5.95
C ILE A 31 -0.48 -12.50 -4.71
N PRO A 32 -0.26 -13.83 -4.56
CA PRO A 32 -0.75 -14.51 -3.39
C PRO A 32 -0.08 -13.85 -2.19
N TYR A 33 -0.84 -13.06 -1.45
CA TYR A 33 -0.50 -12.69 -0.10
C TYR A 33 -0.51 -14.01 0.68
N SER A 34 0.62 -14.72 0.58
CA SER A 34 0.73 -16.01 1.22
C SER A 34 0.68 -15.77 2.71
N ASP A 35 -0.13 -16.56 3.40
CA ASP A 35 -0.07 -16.77 4.85
C ASP A 35 1.31 -17.32 5.28
N ALA A 36 2.37 -16.99 4.53
CA ALA A 36 3.71 -17.47 4.66
C ALA A 36 4.34 -16.88 5.89
N ALA A 37 4.55 -17.75 6.84
CA ALA A 37 5.33 -17.68 8.06
C ALA A 37 4.93 -16.54 9.04
N PRO A 38 4.61 -16.89 10.29
CA PRO A 38 4.42 -15.88 11.32
C PRO A 38 5.74 -15.14 11.50
N LEU A 39 5.77 -13.89 11.05
CA LEU A 39 6.83 -12.95 11.40
C LEU A 39 6.88 -12.91 12.93
N ARG A 40 8.00 -13.31 13.49
CA ARG A 40 8.22 -13.27 14.94
C ARG A 40 8.30 -11.80 15.35
N THR A 41 7.16 -11.22 15.72
CA THR A 41 7.09 -9.88 16.27
C THR A 41 7.71 -9.85 17.66
N ASN A 42 8.99 -9.53 17.75
CA ASN A 42 9.64 -9.11 18.99
C ASN A 42 9.45 -7.63 19.28
N SER A 43 8.72 -6.90 18.45
CA SER A 43 8.39 -5.49 18.61
C SER A 43 6.92 -5.34 19.00
N VAL A 44 6.72 -4.84 20.23
CA VAL A 44 5.47 -4.25 20.75
C VAL A 44 4.21 -4.55 19.93
N GLY A 45 3.58 -5.73 20.17
CA GLY A 45 2.14 -5.93 20.05
C GLY A 45 1.44 -5.44 18.77
N ILE A 46 2.05 -5.55 17.60
CA ILE A 46 1.29 -5.51 16.37
C ILE A 46 0.48 -6.80 16.36
N SER A 47 -0.80 -6.71 16.69
CA SER A 47 -1.67 -7.86 16.73
C SER A 47 -1.71 -8.50 15.35
N GLU A 48 -1.79 -9.83 15.31
CA GLU A 48 -1.97 -10.62 14.09
C GLU A 48 -3.09 -10.07 13.19
N ASP A 49 -4.05 -9.32 13.75
CA ASP A 49 -5.13 -8.62 13.05
C ASP A 49 -4.66 -7.64 11.96
N TYR A 50 -3.43 -7.13 12.03
CA TYR A 50 -2.81 -6.29 11.00
C TYR A 50 -2.41 -7.08 9.75
N LEU A 51 -2.15 -8.34 9.91
CA LEU A 51 -1.67 -9.23 8.86
C LEU A 51 -2.82 -9.99 8.15
N HIS A 52 -4.08 -9.85 8.64
CA HIS A 52 -5.14 -10.76 8.25
C HIS A 52 -5.81 -10.48 6.90
N THR A 53 -6.23 -11.59 6.31
CA THR A 53 -6.98 -11.88 5.08
C THR A 53 -8.12 -10.89 4.75
N ASN A 54 -8.67 -10.18 5.75
CA ASN A 54 -9.77 -9.22 5.57
C ASN A 54 -9.29 -7.76 5.37
N ARG A 55 -7.97 -7.50 5.35
CA ARG A 55 -7.42 -6.15 5.15
C ARG A 55 -7.92 -5.54 3.83
N GLY A 56 -8.00 -6.33 2.77
CA GLY A 56 -8.55 -5.90 1.49
C GLY A 56 -9.99 -5.39 1.57
N ILE A 57 -10.79 -5.89 2.52
CA ILE A 57 -12.20 -5.49 2.67
C ILE A 57 -12.33 -4.15 3.41
N TRP A 58 -11.75 -4.03 4.60
CA TRP A 58 -11.96 -2.85 5.44
C TRP A 58 -11.04 -1.68 5.10
N GLN A 59 -9.88 -1.93 4.51
CA GLN A 59 -8.93 -0.89 4.12
C GLN A 59 -9.16 -0.37 2.69
N LYS A 60 -9.97 -1.07 1.88
CA LYS A 60 -10.38 -0.65 0.52
C LYS A 60 -9.19 -0.16 -0.32
N PRO A 61 -8.18 -1.02 -0.57
CA PRO A 61 -6.89 -0.58 -1.13
C PRO A 61 -7.00 0.13 -2.47
N ASP A 62 -7.98 -0.23 -3.31
CA ASP A 62 -8.19 0.44 -4.59
C ASP A 62 -8.60 1.90 -4.39
N VAL A 63 -9.47 2.18 -3.42
CA VAL A 63 -9.83 3.55 -3.03
C VAL A 63 -8.60 4.33 -2.57
N VAL A 64 -7.74 3.69 -1.77
CA VAL A 64 -6.48 4.32 -1.30
C VAL A 64 -5.56 4.64 -2.47
N VAL A 65 -5.34 3.69 -3.39
CA VAL A 65 -4.45 3.90 -4.53
C VAL A 65 -5.02 4.96 -5.49
N ASP A 66 -6.35 5.00 -5.70
CA ASP A 66 -6.98 6.03 -6.52
C ASP A 66 -6.84 7.44 -5.93
N LEU A 67 -6.80 7.57 -4.59
CA LEU A 67 -6.55 8.86 -3.91
C LEU A 67 -5.13 9.40 -4.11
N LEU A 68 -4.16 8.55 -4.45
CA LEU A 68 -2.81 9.00 -4.79
C LEU A 68 -2.82 9.82 -6.10
N GLY A 69 -3.83 9.63 -6.95
CA GLY A 69 -4.01 10.31 -8.22
C GLY A 69 -3.35 9.58 -9.38
N ASP A 70 -3.04 10.31 -10.44
CA ASP A 70 -2.29 9.77 -11.58
C ASP A 70 -0.84 9.54 -11.18
N LEU A 71 -0.43 8.26 -11.21
CA LEU A 71 0.90 7.81 -10.82
C LEU A 71 1.80 7.50 -12.04
N GLU A 72 1.31 7.66 -13.25
CA GLU A 72 2.13 7.50 -14.45
C GLU A 72 3.33 8.46 -14.40
N ASN A 73 4.53 7.94 -14.62
CA ASN A 73 5.79 8.69 -14.50
C ASN A 73 6.05 9.32 -13.12
N LYS A 74 5.49 8.74 -12.05
CA LYS A 74 5.66 9.21 -10.67
C LYS A 74 6.50 8.24 -9.84
N VAL A 75 7.32 8.82 -8.97
CA VAL A 75 8.05 8.10 -7.94
C VAL A 75 7.24 8.18 -6.64
N VAL A 76 6.87 7.02 -6.09
CA VAL A 76 6.09 6.92 -4.86
C VAL A 76 6.93 6.32 -3.75
N ALA A 77 6.94 6.93 -2.57
CA ALA A 77 7.48 6.32 -1.36
C ALA A 77 6.36 5.72 -0.52
N ASP A 78 6.51 4.46 -0.11
CA ASP A 78 5.62 3.75 0.81
C ASP A 78 6.37 3.58 2.13
N ILE A 79 6.01 4.39 3.16
CA ILE A 79 6.70 4.44 4.46
C ILE A 79 5.99 3.54 5.47
N GLY A 80 6.73 2.62 6.07
CA GLY A 80 6.18 1.52 6.85
C GLY A 80 5.55 0.48 5.94
N ALA A 81 6.26 0.10 4.86
CA ALA A 81 5.76 -0.76 3.80
C ALA A 81 5.36 -2.16 4.31
N GLY A 82 6.01 -2.63 5.39
CA GLY A 82 5.75 -3.95 5.96
C GLY A 82 5.93 -5.05 4.92
N THR A 83 4.92 -5.89 4.76
CA THR A 83 4.91 -6.96 3.76
C THR A 83 4.66 -6.48 2.32
N GLY A 84 4.55 -5.17 2.08
CA GLY A 84 4.36 -4.60 0.74
C GLY A 84 2.92 -4.55 0.26
N PHE A 85 1.94 -4.59 1.16
CA PHE A 85 0.53 -4.60 0.79
C PHE A 85 0.13 -3.44 -0.15
N PHE A 86 0.58 -2.23 0.12
CA PHE A 86 0.36 -1.09 -0.79
C PHE A 86 1.44 -0.98 -1.85
N THR A 87 2.69 -1.28 -1.52
CA THR A 87 3.83 -1.29 -2.46
C THR A 87 3.46 -2.01 -3.77
N TYR A 88 2.95 -3.26 -3.67
CA TYR A 88 2.61 -4.06 -4.85
C TYR A 88 1.32 -3.62 -5.55
N LYS A 89 0.44 -2.87 -4.91
CA LYS A 89 -0.74 -2.29 -5.55
C LYS A 89 -0.44 -0.97 -6.27
N ILE A 90 0.58 -0.26 -5.82
CA ILE A 90 1.06 0.99 -6.41
C ILE A 90 1.99 0.70 -7.60
N LEU A 91 2.84 -0.31 -7.48
CA LEU A 91 3.88 -0.63 -8.45
C LEU A 91 3.40 -0.77 -9.91
N PRO A 92 2.24 -1.36 -10.22
CA PRO A 92 1.72 -1.42 -11.60
C PRO A 92 1.41 -0.05 -12.19
N ARG A 93 1.06 0.93 -11.35
CA ARG A 93 0.58 2.27 -11.76
C ARG A 93 1.68 3.33 -11.73
N ALA A 94 2.73 3.16 -10.91
CA ALA A 94 3.81 4.12 -10.73
C ALA A 94 5.00 3.82 -11.64
N GLU A 95 5.81 4.82 -11.93
CA GLU A 95 7.12 4.62 -12.57
C GLU A 95 8.04 3.83 -11.65
N LYS A 96 8.11 4.24 -10.37
CA LYS A 96 8.96 3.62 -9.36
C LYS A 96 8.30 3.69 -7.99
N VAL A 97 8.48 2.65 -7.20
CA VAL A 97 8.12 2.63 -5.77
C VAL A 97 9.37 2.46 -4.92
N ILE A 98 9.49 3.29 -3.89
CA ILE A 98 10.51 3.18 -2.85
C ILE A 98 9.78 2.68 -1.60
N ALA A 99 9.98 1.41 -1.26
CA ALA A 99 9.41 0.77 -0.08
C ALA A 99 10.38 0.92 1.10
N ILE A 100 9.91 1.54 2.17
CA ILE A 100 10.74 1.89 3.33
C ILE A 100 10.16 1.22 4.57
N ASP A 101 10.99 0.53 5.32
CA ASP A 101 10.61 -0.02 6.63
C ASP A 101 11.79 0.01 7.59
N ILE A 102 11.50 0.01 8.89
CA ILE A 102 12.52 -0.04 9.95
C ILE A 102 12.94 -1.48 10.27
N ASP A 103 12.11 -2.45 9.91
CA ASP A 103 12.37 -3.86 10.16
C ASP A 103 13.13 -4.48 8.96
N PRO A 104 14.39 -4.92 9.16
CA PRO A 104 15.17 -5.54 8.10
C PRO A 104 14.56 -6.85 7.58
N GLU A 105 13.70 -7.53 8.36
CA GLU A 105 13.02 -8.74 7.90
C GLU A 105 12.00 -8.40 6.80
N PHE A 106 11.28 -7.27 6.91
CA PHE A 106 10.39 -6.79 5.86
C PHE A 106 11.16 -6.38 4.61
N ILE A 107 12.30 -5.71 4.76
CA ILE A 107 13.13 -5.33 3.62
C ILE A 107 13.63 -6.58 2.86
N ASN A 108 14.15 -7.58 3.57
CA ASN A 108 14.57 -8.85 2.96
C ASN A 108 13.40 -9.59 2.29
N TYR A 109 12.23 -9.55 2.90
CA TYR A 109 11.02 -10.13 2.34
C TYR A 109 10.61 -9.45 1.03
N LEU A 110 10.57 -8.12 1.00
CA LEU A 110 10.25 -7.33 -0.19
C LEU A 110 11.25 -7.57 -1.32
N ASP A 111 12.55 -7.67 -1.02
CA ASP A 111 13.58 -8.00 -2.00
C ASP A 111 13.41 -9.42 -2.56
N SER A 112 13.01 -10.37 -1.73
CA SER A 112 12.69 -11.72 -2.17
C SER A 112 11.47 -11.74 -3.10
N LEU A 113 10.42 -11.01 -2.75
CA LEU A 113 9.23 -10.87 -3.59
C LEU A 113 9.53 -10.15 -4.90
N LYS A 114 10.39 -9.14 -4.89
CA LYS A 114 10.86 -8.46 -6.10
C LYS A 114 11.50 -9.45 -7.06
N ALA A 115 12.37 -10.31 -6.56
CA ALA A 115 13.06 -11.33 -7.38
C ALA A 115 12.11 -12.38 -7.96
N ILE A 116 11.00 -12.67 -7.27
CA ILE A 116 10.00 -13.65 -7.72
C ILE A 116 9.01 -13.03 -8.74
N ASN A 117 8.58 -11.80 -8.50
CA ASN A 117 7.44 -11.21 -9.20
C ASN A 117 7.83 -10.26 -10.34
N LEU A 118 9.06 -9.71 -10.34
CA LEU A 118 9.52 -8.79 -11.38
C LEU A 118 10.56 -9.47 -12.27
N PRO A 119 10.55 -9.22 -13.58
CA PRO A 119 11.70 -9.53 -14.42
C PRO A 119 12.88 -8.62 -14.05
N GLU A 120 14.11 -9.11 -14.17
CA GLU A 120 15.33 -8.34 -13.80
C GLU A 120 15.38 -6.96 -14.46
N SER A 121 14.90 -6.84 -15.70
CA SER A 121 14.82 -5.57 -16.43
C SER A 121 13.92 -4.51 -15.76
N GLN A 122 13.07 -4.92 -14.81
CA GLN A 122 12.16 -4.05 -14.06
C GLN A 122 12.52 -3.90 -12.58
N TYR A 123 13.61 -4.50 -12.09
CA TYR A 123 14.02 -4.39 -10.68
C TYR A 123 14.22 -2.95 -10.21
N TRP A 124 14.59 -2.05 -11.12
CA TRP A 124 14.73 -0.63 -10.83
C TRP A 124 13.42 0.06 -10.42
N ARG A 125 12.26 -0.54 -10.75
CA ARG A 125 10.93 -0.01 -10.41
C ARG A 125 10.56 -0.20 -8.94
N LEU A 126 11.17 -1.15 -8.25
CA LEU A 126 10.99 -1.36 -6.82
C LEU A 126 12.34 -1.25 -6.11
N GLU A 127 12.52 -0.21 -5.34
CA GLU A 127 13.66 -0.01 -4.46
C GLU A 127 13.21 -0.18 -3.01
N THR A 128 13.98 -0.94 -2.22
CA THR A 128 13.75 -1.16 -0.80
C THR A 128 14.78 -0.39 -0.01
N ARG A 129 14.38 0.29 1.06
CA ARG A 129 15.29 1.04 1.93
C ARG A 129 15.01 0.75 3.39
N LEU A 130 16.05 0.39 4.13
CA LEU A 130 15.98 0.25 5.57
C LEU A 130 15.98 1.65 6.20
N ALA A 131 14.96 1.94 7.01
CA ALA A 131 14.93 3.12 7.84
C ALA A 131 15.76 2.90 9.11
N GLU A 132 16.39 3.95 9.59
CA GLU A 132 17.13 3.96 10.86
C GLU A 132 16.50 5.01 11.79
N PRO A 133 16.65 4.88 13.14
CA PRO A 133 16.10 5.86 14.06
C PRO A 133 16.55 7.31 13.77
N GLU A 134 17.78 7.47 13.32
CA GLU A 134 18.37 8.76 12.96
C GLU A 134 17.96 9.25 11.57
N MET A 135 17.48 8.35 10.72
CA MET A 135 17.02 8.62 9.35
C MET A 135 15.74 7.80 9.06
N PRO A 136 14.63 8.15 9.71
CA PRO A 136 13.39 7.36 9.62
C PRO A 136 12.71 7.40 8.24
N ALA A 137 13.10 8.34 7.37
CA ALA A 137 12.72 8.37 5.96
C ALA A 137 13.97 8.59 5.10
N PRO A 138 14.67 7.52 4.66
CA PRO A 138 15.84 7.62 3.81
C PRO A 138 15.46 7.99 2.38
N ILE A 139 14.92 9.19 2.20
CA ILE A 139 14.50 9.77 0.92
C ILE A 139 15.33 11.04 0.71
N ASN A 140 15.86 11.23 -0.50
CA ASN A 140 16.63 12.42 -0.83
C ASN A 140 15.72 13.65 -1.01
N TYR A 141 16.35 14.84 -1.00
CA TYR A 141 15.66 16.09 -1.28
C TYR A 141 14.95 16.06 -2.64
N GLN A 142 13.65 16.33 -2.66
CA GLN A 142 12.81 16.38 -3.87
C GLN A 142 12.91 15.10 -4.74
N GLU A 143 13.05 13.94 -4.12
CA GLU A 143 13.17 12.68 -4.86
C GLU A 143 11.82 12.13 -5.31
N VAL A 144 10.76 12.31 -4.52
CA VAL A 144 9.49 11.64 -4.71
C VAL A 144 8.34 12.59 -5.05
N ASP A 145 7.39 12.08 -5.82
CA ASP A 145 6.18 12.82 -6.20
C ASP A 145 5.05 12.60 -5.17
N VAL A 146 4.99 11.39 -4.59
CA VAL A 146 3.96 11.00 -3.62
C VAL A 146 4.62 10.25 -2.48
N ILE A 147 4.19 10.53 -1.25
CA ILE A 147 4.54 9.76 -0.06
C ILE A 147 3.25 9.19 0.51
N LEU A 148 3.22 7.88 0.74
CA LEU A 148 2.15 7.17 1.41
C LEU A 148 2.62 6.68 2.78
N VAL A 149 1.84 6.93 3.84
CA VAL A 149 2.08 6.48 5.20
C VAL A 149 0.81 5.81 5.71
N VAL A 150 0.81 4.49 5.87
CA VAL A 150 -0.39 3.73 6.29
C VAL A 150 -0.13 2.96 7.56
N ASN A 151 -0.90 3.24 8.62
CA ASN A 151 -0.80 2.59 9.93
C ASN A 151 0.58 2.73 10.60
N THR A 152 1.34 3.73 10.22
CA THR A 152 2.72 3.94 10.66
C THR A 152 2.87 5.22 11.45
N TYR A 153 2.03 6.21 11.17
CA TYR A 153 2.17 7.57 11.70
C TYR A 153 2.18 7.63 13.24
N ILE A 154 1.37 6.83 13.90
CA ILE A 154 1.28 6.78 15.38
C ILE A 154 2.57 6.32 16.07
N TYR A 155 3.47 5.66 15.34
CA TYR A 155 4.75 5.15 15.86
C TYR A 155 5.93 6.09 15.62
N LEU A 156 5.71 7.19 14.89
CA LEU A 156 6.75 8.17 14.60
C LEU A 156 7.02 9.06 15.82
N GLU A 157 8.29 9.24 16.12
CA GLU A 157 8.76 10.20 17.11
C GLU A 157 8.99 11.57 16.44
N ASP A 158 9.02 12.65 17.21
CA ASP A 158 9.24 14.03 16.70
C ASP A 158 8.47 14.33 15.40
N ARG A 159 7.19 13.97 15.36
CA ARG A 159 6.36 13.92 14.15
C ARG A 159 6.38 15.20 13.32
N ILE A 160 6.38 16.39 13.95
CA ILE A 160 6.41 17.67 13.22
C ILE A 160 7.71 17.78 12.42
N LYS A 161 8.85 17.53 13.06
CA LYS A 161 10.15 17.53 12.39
C LYS A 161 10.25 16.47 11.30
N TYR A 162 9.65 15.31 11.56
CA TYR A 162 9.58 14.26 10.57
C TYR A 162 8.75 14.67 9.35
N LEU A 163 7.59 15.30 9.55
CA LEU A 163 6.74 15.83 8.49
C LEU A 163 7.44 16.96 7.70
N GLU A 164 8.22 17.84 8.37
CA GLU A 164 9.07 18.84 7.70
C GLU A 164 10.06 18.17 6.75
N SER A 165 10.72 17.10 7.20
CA SER A 165 11.63 16.31 6.36
C SER A 165 10.89 15.68 5.17
N LEU A 166 9.73 15.06 5.39
CA LEU A 166 8.93 14.52 4.29
C LEU A 166 8.53 15.58 3.28
N ARG A 167 8.19 16.78 3.74
CA ARG A 167 7.88 17.91 2.85
C ARG A 167 9.10 18.32 2.02
N GLU A 168 10.31 18.28 2.57
CA GLU A 168 11.53 18.53 1.81
C GLU A 168 11.81 17.44 0.76
N ASN A 169 11.52 16.18 1.11
CA ASN A 169 11.72 15.04 0.21
C ASN A 169 10.72 15.02 -0.96
N LEU A 170 9.55 15.64 -0.82
CA LEU A 170 8.60 15.81 -1.90
C LEU A 170 9.09 16.81 -2.94
N LYS A 171 8.88 16.49 -4.22
CA LYS A 171 9.00 17.48 -5.31
C LYS A 171 7.98 18.61 -5.12
N PRO A 172 8.20 19.79 -5.73
CA PRO A 172 7.18 20.84 -5.76
C PRO A 172 5.86 20.34 -6.33
N GLY A 173 4.75 20.58 -5.63
CA GLY A 173 3.43 20.03 -5.97
C GLY A 173 3.25 18.54 -5.62
N GLY A 174 4.23 17.96 -4.94
CA GLY A 174 4.13 16.58 -4.47
C GLY A 174 3.16 16.43 -3.31
N LYS A 175 2.65 15.22 -3.12
CA LYS A 175 1.56 14.88 -2.21
C LYS A 175 2.02 13.93 -1.10
N LEU A 176 1.61 14.22 0.13
CA LEU A 176 1.66 13.30 1.27
C LEU A 176 0.25 12.76 1.55
N VAL A 177 0.14 11.45 1.73
CA VAL A 177 -1.11 10.79 2.13
C VAL A 177 -0.85 9.99 3.41
N ILE A 178 -1.60 10.30 4.46
CA ILE A 178 -1.54 9.60 5.75
C ILE A 178 -2.87 8.90 5.98
N ILE A 179 -2.82 7.61 6.31
CA ILE A 179 -3.98 6.80 6.63
C ILE A 179 -3.72 6.12 7.96
N ASP A 180 -4.56 6.39 8.95
CA ASP A 180 -4.41 5.77 10.26
C ASP A 180 -5.77 5.54 10.95
N PHE A 181 -5.78 4.78 12.04
CA PHE A 181 -6.99 4.37 12.72
C PHE A 181 -7.66 5.53 13.47
N LYS A 182 -8.99 5.64 13.28
CA LYS A 182 -9.83 6.56 14.05
C LYS A 182 -9.70 6.28 15.54
N LYS A 183 -9.61 7.32 16.37
CA LYS A 183 -9.58 7.19 17.82
C LYS A 183 -10.95 6.84 18.39
N LYS A 184 -11.49 5.72 17.91
CA LYS A 184 -12.76 5.14 18.37
C LYS A 184 -12.60 3.61 18.48
N ARG A 185 -13.56 2.95 19.14
CA ARG A 185 -13.57 1.49 19.17
C ARG A 185 -13.80 0.91 17.78
N THR A 186 -12.92 0.04 17.34
CA THR A 186 -12.97 -0.68 16.05
C THR A 186 -12.69 -2.16 16.30
N PRO A 187 -13.17 -3.07 15.43
CA PRO A 187 -12.90 -4.51 15.58
C PRO A 187 -11.45 -4.90 15.26
N VAL A 188 -10.71 -4.02 14.60
CA VAL A 188 -9.31 -4.25 14.15
C VAL A 188 -8.45 -3.05 14.47
N GLY A 189 -7.15 -3.22 14.42
CA GLY A 189 -6.14 -2.17 14.56
C GLY A 189 -5.58 -2.05 15.99
N PRO A 190 -4.64 -1.13 16.22
CA PRO A 190 -3.95 -0.97 17.49
C PRO A 190 -4.91 -0.56 18.62
N PRO A 191 -4.50 -0.69 19.88
CA PRO A 191 -5.26 -0.21 21.02
C PRO A 191 -5.71 1.25 20.85
N GLN A 192 -6.92 1.57 21.32
CA GLN A 192 -7.53 2.90 21.10
C GLN A 192 -6.74 4.04 21.75
N ASP A 193 -6.09 3.78 22.87
CA ASP A 193 -5.31 4.76 23.65
C ASP A 193 -4.11 5.31 22.88
N ILE A 194 -3.43 4.47 22.08
CA ILE A 194 -2.28 4.91 21.27
C ILE A 194 -2.66 5.57 19.95
N ARG A 195 -3.95 5.49 19.52
CA ARG A 195 -4.38 6.09 18.25
C ARG A 195 -4.41 7.61 18.34
N MET A 196 -4.02 8.26 17.24
CA MET A 196 -4.07 9.71 17.12
C MET A 196 -5.46 10.17 16.65
N PRO A 197 -6.04 11.22 17.23
CA PRO A 197 -7.20 11.88 16.63
C PRO A 197 -6.82 12.57 15.31
N LEU A 198 -7.71 12.51 14.32
CA LEU A 198 -7.53 13.12 13.01
C LEU A 198 -7.10 14.60 13.10
N TYR A 199 -7.78 15.40 13.94
CA TYR A 199 -7.50 16.83 14.07
C TYR A 199 -6.08 17.12 14.59
N VAL A 200 -5.47 16.21 15.36
CA VAL A 200 -4.07 16.37 15.83
C VAL A 200 -3.11 16.20 14.68
N VAL A 201 -3.33 15.19 13.83
CA VAL A 201 -2.49 14.95 12.64
C VAL A 201 -2.63 16.10 11.64
N GLU A 202 -3.85 16.62 11.47
CA GLU A 202 -4.12 17.80 10.64
C GLU A 202 -3.35 19.02 11.15
N GLU A 203 -3.38 19.30 12.44
CA GLU A 203 -2.62 20.39 13.07
C GLU A 203 -1.11 20.22 12.89
N GLU A 204 -0.59 19.00 13.09
CA GLU A 204 0.83 18.69 12.91
C GLU A 204 1.28 18.91 11.44
N LEU A 205 0.42 18.62 10.45
CA LEU A 205 0.68 18.91 9.04
C LEU A 205 0.80 20.40 8.76
N TYR A 206 -0.11 21.22 9.31
CA TYR A 206 -0.02 22.68 9.18
C TYR A 206 1.24 23.22 9.86
N GLN A 207 1.59 22.72 11.05
CA GLN A 207 2.80 23.14 11.77
C GLN A 207 4.07 22.79 10.99
N ALA A 208 4.07 21.66 10.26
CA ALA A 208 5.18 21.26 9.39
C ALA A 208 5.21 22.02 8.04
N GLY A 209 4.29 22.97 7.82
CA GLY A 209 4.25 23.82 6.66
C GLY A 209 3.65 23.17 5.40
N PHE A 210 2.83 22.13 5.56
CA PHE A 210 2.01 21.66 4.47
C PHE A 210 0.83 22.60 4.22
N GLU A 211 0.44 22.68 2.96
CA GLU A 211 -0.74 23.42 2.51
C GLU A 211 -1.77 22.46 1.91
N TYR A 212 -2.98 22.97 1.65
CA TYR A 212 -4.05 22.18 1.04
C TYR A 212 -4.29 20.84 1.75
N VAL A 213 -4.34 20.89 3.09
CA VAL A 213 -4.65 19.71 3.89
C VAL A 213 -6.14 19.37 3.75
N HIS A 214 -6.42 18.17 3.25
CA HIS A 214 -7.77 17.63 3.12
C HIS A 214 -7.91 16.41 4.00
N THR A 215 -9.00 16.35 4.76
CA THR A 215 -9.31 15.26 5.65
C THR A 215 -10.55 14.50 5.19
N ASN A 216 -10.52 13.17 5.32
CA ASN A 216 -11.66 12.31 5.06
C ASN A 216 -11.75 11.21 6.11
N ASP A 217 -12.86 11.13 6.82
CA ASP A 217 -13.13 10.09 7.81
C ASP A 217 -14.28 9.17 7.42
N THR A 218 -14.75 9.24 6.17
CA THR A 218 -15.92 8.50 5.70
C THR A 218 -15.60 7.41 4.67
N TYR A 219 -14.53 7.54 3.88
CA TYR A 219 -14.19 6.57 2.84
C TYR A 219 -13.82 5.20 3.41
N LEU A 220 -13.10 5.18 4.54
CA LEU A 220 -12.71 3.96 5.22
C LEU A 220 -13.49 3.80 6.53
N ASP A 221 -13.91 2.57 6.82
CA ASP A 221 -14.80 2.31 7.94
C ASP A 221 -14.12 2.55 9.31
N PHE A 222 -12.84 2.19 9.41
CA PHE A 222 -12.09 2.21 10.66
C PHE A 222 -10.95 3.24 10.68
N GLN A 223 -10.59 3.79 9.53
CA GLN A 223 -9.48 4.71 9.37
C GLN A 223 -9.95 6.06 8.87
N TYR A 224 -9.11 7.07 9.07
CA TYR A 224 -9.20 8.37 8.41
C TYR A 224 -8.10 8.50 7.37
N ILE A 225 -8.27 9.44 6.46
CA ILE A 225 -7.31 9.78 5.42
C ILE A 225 -7.03 11.28 5.52
N LEU A 226 -5.75 11.64 5.51
CA LEU A 226 -5.31 13.02 5.29
C LEU A 226 -4.47 13.06 4.01
N THR A 227 -4.72 14.05 3.20
CA THR A 227 -3.88 14.39 2.05
C THR A 227 -3.37 15.81 2.22
N ALA A 228 -2.09 16.03 1.99
CA ALA A 228 -1.47 17.34 2.07
C ALA A 228 -0.51 17.53 0.90
N GLU A 229 -0.38 18.75 0.40
CA GLU A 229 0.46 19.05 -0.75
C GLU A 229 1.61 19.98 -0.36
N LYS A 230 2.76 19.76 -0.99
CA LYS A 230 3.85 20.72 -0.97
C LYS A 230 3.59 21.77 -2.01
N GLN A 231 3.65 23.05 -1.61
CA GLN A 231 3.45 24.17 -2.53
C GLN A 231 4.38 24.08 -3.75
N LEU A 232 3.85 24.52 -4.90
CA LEU A 232 4.68 24.75 -6.08
C LEU A 232 5.67 25.88 -5.79
N SER A 233 6.94 25.67 -6.15
CA SER A 233 7.92 26.78 -6.08
C SER A 233 7.47 27.89 -7.00
N VAL A 234 7.04 29.02 -6.44
CA VAL A 234 6.79 30.23 -7.23
C VAL A 234 8.18 30.82 -7.56
N ASN A 235 8.56 30.70 -8.83
CA ASN A 235 9.74 31.39 -9.37
C ASN A 235 9.43 32.87 -9.59
#